data_ac2a807f2c99aea128aff09d262af5d5
#
_entry.id   ac2a807f2c99aea128aff09d262af5d5
#
_cell.length_a   1.000
_cell.length_b   1.000
_cell.length_c   1.000
_cell.angle_alpha   90.00
_cell.angle_beta   90.00
_cell.angle_gamma   90.00
#
_symmetry.space_group_name_H-M   'P 1'
#
loop_
_entity.id
_entity.type
_entity.pdbx_description
1 polymer ?
#
loop_
_entity_poly.entity_id
_entity_poly.type
_entity_poly.pdbx_seq_one_letter_code
_entity_poly.pdbx_strand_id
1 'polypeptide(L)'
;MPIFRNILLDAIPAFIILIILEIIYAIQTQRKLYEVKDAATSISLGLGNLFIGLLTKSFILVFFIELYKYRLFNIPYNAWWAFVLCFFADDFSYYWAHRSAHNIRWFWASHVVHHTSEKYNLAAALRQTWTGNLTGSFIFWSWMPLVGFHPAMIMLMQSVSLIYQFWIHTESVDKCPSWFEFIFNTPSHHRVHHGSDILYLDKNHAGILIIWDRIFRSFQPEVHVPKYGLTKNVNTFNPVKIAFHEWINIAKDFKKVRNMKDAWNYLFNAPGWSNDGSSKTTQQMRKEIGLDKNNQIN
;
A
#
# COMPACT_ATOMS: atom_id res chain seq x y z
N MET A 1 0.29 27.11 15.92
CA MET A 1 0.45 25.82 16.60
C MET A 1 1.41 24.95 15.78
N PRO A 2 2.60 24.60 16.27
CA PRO A 2 3.60 23.86 15.48
C PRO A 2 3.27 22.36 15.29
N ILE A 3 2.23 21.83 15.92
CA ILE A 3 1.88 20.41 15.93
C ILE A 3 1.34 19.89 14.58
N PHE A 4 1.02 20.80 13.64
CA PHE A 4 0.38 20.43 12.36
C PHE A 4 1.27 20.69 11.14
N ARG A 5 2.59 20.79 11.34
CA ARG A 5 3.54 20.80 10.24
C ARG A 5 3.44 19.50 9.46
N ASN A 6 3.46 19.58 8.15
CA ASN A 6 3.41 18.39 7.30
C ASN A 6 4.79 17.69 7.31
N ILE A 7 5.01 16.84 8.30
CA ILE A 7 6.28 16.12 8.51
C ILE A 7 6.69 15.27 7.30
N LEU A 8 5.74 14.87 6.45
CA LEU A 8 6.05 14.13 5.22
C LEU A 8 6.79 15.02 4.22
N LEU A 9 6.43 16.30 4.10
CA LEU A 9 7.17 17.24 3.25
C LEU A 9 8.56 17.51 3.81
N ASP A 10 8.69 17.59 5.13
CA ASP A 10 9.99 17.75 5.79
C ASP A 10 10.89 16.52 5.62
N ALA A 11 10.33 15.33 5.40
CA ALA A 11 11.08 14.09 5.15
C ALA A 11 11.61 13.97 3.71
N ILE A 12 11.12 14.76 2.75
CA ILE A 12 11.55 14.67 1.33
C ILE A 12 13.06 14.78 1.16
N PRO A 13 13.78 15.73 1.80
CA PRO A 13 15.25 15.79 1.67
C PRO A 13 15.94 14.51 2.14
N ALA A 14 15.46 13.90 3.23
CA ALA A 14 15.98 12.64 3.73
C ALA A 14 15.71 11.48 2.74
N PHE A 15 14.55 11.44 2.12
CA PHE A 15 14.24 10.45 1.08
C PHE A 15 15.17 10.56 -0.12
N ILE A 16 15.46 11.78 -0.58
CA ILE A 16 16.39 12.03 -1.69
C ILE A 16 17.79 11.55 -1.32
N ILE A 17 18.27 11.88 -0.12
CA ILE A 17 19.59 11.45 0.37
C ILE A 17 19.67 9.92 0.43
N LEU A 18 18.66 9.26 0.97
CA LEU A 18 18.63 7.79 1.08
C LEU A 18 18.60 7.12 -0.29
N ILE A 19 17.84 7.64 -1.25
CA ILE A 19 17.86 7.14 -2.64
C ILE A 19 19.26 7.29 -3.25
N ILE A 20 19.91 8.43 -3.08
CA ILE A 20 21.28 8.64 -3.60
C ILE A 20 22.25 7.66 -2.95
N LEU A 21 22.17 7.47 -1.64
CA LEU A 21 23.01 6.50 -0.91
C LEU A 21 22.78 5.07 -1.40
N GLU A 22 21.53 4.67 -1.64
CA GLU A 22 21.21 3.34 -2.18
C GLU A 22 21.73 3.17 -3.62
N ILE A 23 21.66 4.20 -4.46
CA ILE A 23 22.26 4.18 -5.82
C ILE A 23 23.76 4.00 -5.74
N ILE A 24 24.45 4.75 -4.86
CA ILE A 24 25.91 4.62 -4.65
C ILE A 24 26.24 3.19 -4.19
N TYR A 25 25.51 2.67 -3.21
CA TYR A 25 25.66 1.31 -2.74
C TYR A 25 25.46 0.27 -3.87
N ALA A 26 24.42 0.42 -4.68
CA ALA A 26 24.14 -0.47 -5.81
C ALA A 26 25.27 -0.47 -6.84
N ILE A 27 25.85 0.71 -7.14
CA ILE A 27 27.00 0.84 -8.05
C ILE A 27 28.24 0.16 -7.46
N GLN A 28 28.57 0.43 -6.18
CA GLN A 28 29.75 -0.12 -5.52
C GLN A 28 29.67 -1.66 -5.38
N THR A 29 28.47 -2.20 -5.16
CA THR A 29 28.24 -3.64 -5.00
C THR A 29 27.88 -4.33 -6.31
N GLN A 30 27.85 -3.61 -7.43
CA GLN A 30 27.47 -4.08 -8.77
C GLN A 30 26.06 -4.73 -8.82
N ARG A 31 25.16 -4.35 -7.89
CA ARG A 31 23.77 -4.83 -7.84
C ARG A 31 22.92 -4.02 -8.83
N LYS A 32 22.11 -4.69 -9.64
CA LYS A 32 21.23 -4.06 -10.63
C LYS A 32 19.88 -3.65 -10.02
N LEU A 33 19.92 -2.88 -8.91
CA LEU A 33 18.73 -2.46 -8.18
C LEU A 33 17.91 -1.42 -8.93
N TYR A 34 18.53 -0.58 -9.74
CA TYR A 34 17.89 0.53 -10.43
C TYR A 34 17.85 0.34 -11.95
N GLU A 35 16.72 0.74 -12.52
CA GLU A 35 16.55 1.03 -13.95
C GLU A 35 16.07 2.48 -14.08
N VAL A 36 16.76 3.28 -14.89
CA VAL A 36 16.53 4.73 -15.00
C VAL A 36 15.07 5.06 -15.37
N LYS A 37 14.51 4.34 -16.35
CA LYS A 37 13.12 4.57 -16.78
C LYS A 37 12.12 4.21 -15.70
N ASP A 38 12.34 3.13 -14.97
CA ASP A 38 11.49 2.68 -13.89
C ASP A 38 11.53 3.68 -12.71
N ALA A 39 12.73 4.10 -12.29
CA ALA A 39 12.89 5.10 -11.24
C ALA A 39 12.27 6.47 -11.62
N ALA A 40 12.49 6.94 -12.84
CA ALA A 40 11.88 8.16 -13.35
C ALA A 40 10.33 8.07 -13.36
N THR A 41 9.79 6.91 -13.73
CA THR A 41 8.34 6.64 -13.67
C THR A 41 7.82 6.68 -12.24
N SER A 42 8.54 6.07 -11.29
CA SER A 42 8.18 6.09 -9.86
C SER A 42 8.14 7.50 -9.31
N ILE A 43 9.17 8.31 -9.59
CA ILE A 43 9.24 9.72 -9.19
C ILE A 43 8.09 10.53 -9.82
N SER A 44 7.82 10.32 -11.12
CA SER A 44 6.73 11.02 -11.81
C SER A 44 5.35 10.71 -11.22
N LEU A 45 5.11 9.43 -10.85
CA LEU A 45 3.89 9.00 -10.16
C LEU A 45 3.78 9.62 -8.77
N GLY A 46 4.90 9.69 -8.02
CA GLY A 46 4.95 10.35 -6.72
C GLY A 46 4.65 11.84 -6.77
N LEU A 47 5.23 12.56 -7.74
CA LEU A 47 4.96 13.99 -7.94
C LEU A 47 3.49 14.23 -8.32
N GLY A 48 2.93 13.41 -9.21
CA GLY A 48 1.50 13.49 -9.56
C GLY A 48 0.59 13.20 -8.36
N ASN A 49 0.93 12.20 -7.53
CA ASN A 49 0.22 11.93 -6.29
C ASN A 49 0.28 13.11 -5.31
N LEU A 50 1.44 13.73 -5.16
CA LEU A 50 1.59 14.90 -4.30
C LEU A 50 0.68 16.05 -4.75
N PHE A 51 0.66 16.34 -6.06
CA PHE A 51 -0.18 17.39 -6.64
C PHE A 51 -1.68 17.12 -6.43
N ILE A 52 -2.15 15.91 -6.78
CA ILE A 52 -3.55 15.50 -6.59
C ILE A 52 -3.89 15.42 -5.09
N GLY A 53 -2.92 14.98 -4.27
CA GLY A 53 -3.06 14.91 -2.83
C GLY A 53 -3.32 16.26 -2.16
N LEU A 54 -2.79 17.36 -2.69
CA LEU A 54 -3.07 18.70 -2.15
C LEU A 54 -4.57 19.04 -2.20
N LEU A 55 -5.25 18.63 -3.25
CA LEU A 55 -6.70 18.86 -3.43
C LEU A 55 -7.54 17.88 -2.61
N THR A 56 -7.24 16.59 -2.72
CA THR A 56 -8.07 15.54 -2.13
C THR A 56 -7.91 15.43 -0.60
N LYS A 57 -6.72 15.68 -0.06
CA LYS A 57 -6.49 15.68 1.40
C LYS A 57 -7.26 16.76 2.13
N SER A 58 -7.45 17.92 1.51
CA SER A 58 -8.28 18.97 2.10
C SER A 58 -9.73 18.54 2.26
N PHE A 59 -10.29 17.84 1.26
CA PHE A 59 -11.62 17.26 1.35
C PHE A 59 -11.71 16.21 2.48
N ILE A 60 -10.74 15.30 2.57
CA ILE A 60 -10.71 14.27 3.62
C ILE A 60 -10.61 14.89 5.01
N LEU A 61 -9.79 15.93 5.16
CA LEU A 61 -9.67 16.66 6.43
C LEU A 61 -11.00 17.29 6.84
N VAL A 62 -11.70 17.96 5.92
CA VAL A 62 -13.04 18.53 6.18
C VAL A 62 -14.02 17.43 6.56
N PHE A 63 -14.03 16.32 5.86
CA PHE A 63 -14.86 15.15 6.17
C PHE A 63 -14.59 14.62 7.59
N PHE A 64 -13.32 14.47 7.98
CA PHE A 64 -12.95 14.02 9.33
C PHE A 64 -13.32 15.06 10.42
N ILE A 65 -13.23 16.36 10.12
CA ILE A 65 -13.67 17.42 11.03
C ILE A 65 -15.20 17.35 11.23
N GLU A 66 -15.97 17.08 10.19
CA GLU A 66 -17.42 16.91 10.31
C GLU A 66 -17.76 15.68 11.17
N LEU A 67 -17.12 14.53 10.94
CA LEU A 67 -17.32 13.34 11.76
C LEU A 67 -16.91 13.59 13.22
N TYR A 68 -15.85 14.33 13.47
CA TYR A 68 -15.35 14.63 14.83
C TYR A 68 -16.37 15.42 15.66
N LYS A 69 -17.30 16.13 15.06
CA LYS A 69 -18.40 16.81 15.77
C LYS A 69 -19.30 15.82 16.52
N TYR A 70 -19.41 14.58 16.03
CA TYR A 70 -20.22 13.49 16.57
C TYR A 70 -19.41 12.50 17.41
N ARG A 71 -18.23 12.89 17.90
CA ARG A 71 -17.33 12.04 18.67
C ARG A 71 -17.96 11.54 19.98
N LEU A 72 -17.67 10.28 20.28
CA LEU A 72 -18.14 9.62 21.51
C LEU A 72 -17.33 10.03 22.74
N PHE A 73 -16.03 10.28 22.58
CA PHE A 73 -15.12 10.62 23.67
C PHE A 73 -14.37 11.91 23.37
N ASN A 74 -13.98 12.63 24.41
CA ASN A 74 -13.11 13.80 24.30
C ASN A 74 -11.66 13.37 24.58
N ILE A 75 -11.00 12.79 23.58
CA ILE A 75 -9.60 12.38 23.69
C ILE A 75 -8.71 13.63 23.59
N PRO A 76 -7.87 13.92 24.61
CA PRO A 76 -7.04 15.11 24.60
C PRO A 76 -5.91 14.98 23.57
N TYR A 77 -5.88 15.89 22.59
CA TYR A 77 -4.92 15.87 21.48
C TYR A 77 -3.48 16.24 21.89
N ASN A 78 -3.23 16.65 23.13
CA ASN A 78 -1.94 17.00 23.68
C ASN A 78 -1.38 15.97 24.67
N ALA A 79 -2.13 14.89 24.95
CA ALA A 79 -1.69 13.84 25.86
C ALA A 79 -0.87 12.78 25.11
N TRP A 80 0.30 12.41 25.63
CA TRP A 80 1.20 11.43 25.01
C TRP A 80 0.53 10.07 24.77
N TRP A 81 -0.30 9.58 25.71
CA TRP A 81 -1.02 8.31 25.57
C TRP A 81 -2.04 8.33 24.43
N ALA A 82 -2.63 9.50 24.13
CA ALA A 82 -3.56 9.65 23.02
C ALA A 82 -2.86 9.47 21.68
N PHE A 83 -1.59 9.92 21.56
CA PHE A 83 -0.77 9.65 20.35
C PHE A 83 -0.43 8.16 20.23
N VAL A 84 -0.12 7.48 21.34
CA VAL A 84 0.14 6.03 21.32
C VAL A 84 -1.10 5.27 20.86
N LEU A 85 -2.27 5.59 21.41
CA LEU A 85 -3.53 4.96 20.96
C LEU A 85 -3.86 5.29 19.49
N CYS A 86 -3.65 6.54 19.08
CA CYS A 86 -3.87 6.98 17.72
C CYS A 86 -2.94 6.25 16.74
N PHE A 87 -1.68 6.00 17.11
CA PHE A 87 -0.73 5.21 16.33
C PHE A 87 -1.25 3.79 16.07
N PHE A 88 -1.68 3.07 17.11
CA PHE A 88 -2.23 1.73 16.93
C PHE A 88 -3.54 1.73 16.12
N ALA A 89 -4.39 2.74 16.32
CA ALA A 89 -5.63 2.89 15.58
C ALA A 89 -5.39 3.18 14.09
N ASP A 90 -4.40 4.02 13.78
CA ASP A 90 -3.99 4.34 12.41
C ASP A 90 -3.40 3.12 11.70
N ASP A 91 -2.44 2.44 12.35
CA ASP A 91 -1.77 1.28 11.76
C ASP A 91 -2.73 0.10 11.56
N PHE A 92 -3.70 -0.08 12.47
CA PHE A 92 -4.82 -1.02 12.29
C PHE A 92 -5.71 -0.65 11.10
N SER A 93 -6.08 0.63 10.98
CA SER A 93 -6.88 1.13 9.85
C SER A 93 -6.14 0.96 8.53
N TYR A 94 -4.83 1.25 8.52
CA TYR A 94 -3.96 1.05 7.36
C TYR A 94 -3.94 -0.42 6.94
N TYR A 95 -3.75 -1.36 7.88
CA TYR A 95 -3.75 -2.79 7.59
C TYR A 95 -5.04 -3.21 6.86
N TRP A 96 -6.21 -2.82 7.35
CA TRP A 96 -7.48 -3.17 6.71
C TRP A 96 -7.70 -2.48 5.37
N ALA A 97 -7.31 -1.22 5.25
CA ALA A 97 -7.35 -0.49 3.98
C ALA A 97 -6.46 -1.17 2.92
N HIS A 98 -5.24 -1.51 3.30
CA HIS A 98 -4.26 -2.13 2.42
C HIS A 98 -4.66 -3.57 2.04
N ARG A 99 -5.09 -4.36 3.02
CA ARG A 99 -5.64 -5.70 2.75
C ARG A 99 -6.87 -5.65 1.83
N SER A 100 -7.76 -4.69 2.02
CA SER A 100 -8.91 -4.48 1.15
C SER A 100 -8.49 -4.05 -0.26
N ALA A 101 -7.43 -3.26 -0.38
CA ALA A 101 -6.88 -2.87 -1.66
C ALA A 101 -6.37 -4.08 -2.49
N HIS A 102 -5.93 -5.15 -1.85
CA HIS A 102 -5.55 -6.40 -2.51
C HIS A 102 -6.72 -7.36 -2.78
N ASN A 103 -7.81 -7.26 -2.01
CA ASN A 103 -8.91 -8.22 -2.08
C ASN A 103 -10.17 -7.70 -2.77
N ILE A 104 -10.26 -6.38 -3.04
CA ILE A 104 -11.40 -5.74 -3.68
C ILE A 104 -10.90 -4.97 -4.90
N ARG A 105 -11.34 -5.36 -6.09
CA ARG A 105 -10.83 -4.82 -7.36
C ARG A 105 -10.98 -3.31 -7.49
N TRP A 106 -12.01 -2.71 -6.90
CA TRP A 106 -12.22 -1.26 -6.86
C TRP A 106 -11.04 -0.52 -6.21
N PHE A 107 -10.58 -1.00 -5.06
CA PHE A 107 -9.42 -0.43 -4.37
C PHE A 107 -8.10 -0.85 -5.04
N TRP A 108 -8.04 -2.10 -5.54
CA TRP A 108 -6.90 -2.59 -6.29
C TRP A 108 -6.60 -1.75 -7.52
N ALA A 109 -7.62 -1.29 -8.26
CA ALA A 109 -7.43 -0.45 -9.45
C ALA A 109 -6.62 0.83 -9.20
N SER A 110 -6.63 1.28 -7.96
CA SER A 110 -5.75 2.35 -7.50
C SER A 110 -4.40 1.80 -7.00
N HIS A 111 -4.42 0.79 -6.14
CA HIS A 111 -3.23 0.29 -5.44
C HIS A 111 -2.26 -0.46 -6.35
N VAL A 112 -2.75 -1.12 -7.40
CA VAL A 112 -1.93 -1.86 -8.38
C VAL A 112 -0.81 -1.01 -8.99
N VAL A 113 -0.98 0.29 -9.12
CA VAL A 113 0.03 1.23 -9.61
C VAL A 113 1.34 1.08 -8.82
N HIS A 114 1.24 0.92 -7.50
CA HIS A 114 2.37 0.74 -6.60
C HIS A 114 3.14 -0.55 -6.88
N HIS A 115 2.45 -1.62 -7.27
CA HIS A 115 3.04 -2.94 -7.58
C HIS A 115 3.56 -3.09 -9.01
N THR A 116 3.44 -2.07 -9.88
CA THR A 116 3.84 -2.19 -11.29
C THR A 116 5.35 -2.12 -11.55
N SER A 117 6.16 -1.77 -10.55
CA SER A 117 7.63 -1.77 -10.71
C SER A 117 8.17 -3.19 -10.76
N GLU A 118 9.01 -3.47 -11.74
CA GLU A 118 9.79 -4.72 -11.83
C GLU A 118 11.14 -4.61 -11.10
N LYS A 119 11.39 -3.46 -10.45
CA LYS A 119 12.53 -3.19 -9.57
C LYS A 119 12.04 -2.88 -8.17
N TYR A 120 12.81 -3.30 -7.19
CA TYR A 120 12.49 -3.04 -5.79
C TYR A 120 13.63 -2.27 -5.13
N ASN A 121 13.41 -0.97 -4.89
CA ASN A 121 14.38 -0.03 -4.36
C ASN A 121 13.64 1.17 -3.76
N LEU A 122 14.36 2.07 -3.09
CA LEU A 122 13.74 3.22 -2.42
C LEU A 122 12.97 4.16 -3.37
N ALA A 123 13.29 4.19 -4.67
CA ALA A 123 12.48 4.95 -5.61
C ALA A 123 11.11 4.29 -5.86
N ALA A 124 10.99 2.96 -5.73
CA ALA A 124 9.71 2.28 -5.84
C ALA A 124 8.70 2.71 -4.75
N ALA A 125 9.17 3.12 -3.57
CA ALA A 125 8.32 3.73 -2.54
C ALA A 125 7.58 4.98 -3.02
N LEU A 126 8.16 5.72 -3.97
CA LEU A 126 7.55 6.92 -4.56
C LEU A 126 6.55 6.60 -5.66
N ARG A 127 6.40 5.33 -6.07
CA ARG A 127 5.40 4.89 -7.07
C ARG A 127 4.01 4.89 -6.46
N GLN A 128 3.41 6.07 -6.35
CA GLN A 128 2.15 6.30 -5.66
C GLN A 128 0.99 6.52 -6.66
N THR A 129 -0.19 6.05 -6.26
CA THR A 129 -1.40 6.16 -7.08
C THR A 129 -1.95 7.59 -7.15
N TRP A 130 -2.57 7.93 -8.27
CA TRP A 130 -3.28 9.21 -8.43
C TRP A 130 -4.75 9.14 -8.01
N THR A 131 -5.31 7.95 -7.91
CA THR A 131 -6.75 7.72 -7.65
C THR A 131 -7.05 7.20 -6.24
N GLY A 132 -6.05 7.04 -5.36
CA GLY A 132 -6.22 6.45 -4.02
C GLY A 132 -7.31 7.09 -3.19
N ASN A 133 -7.26 8.40 -3.02
CA ASN A 133 -8.27 9.13 -2.26
C ASN A 133 -9.65 9.12 -2.94
N LEU A 134 -9.68 9.06 -4.28
CA LEU A 134 -10.93 9.05 -5.07
C LEU A 134 -11.68 7.72 -4.97
N THR A 135 -11.02 6.62 -4.61
CA THR A 135 -11.68 5.34 -4.36
C THR A 135 -12.50 5.30 -3.08
N GLY A 136 -12.35 6.30 -2.21
CA GLY A 136 -12.98 6.32 -0.90
C GLY A 136 -12.23 5.50 0.16
N SER A 137 -10.98 5.11 -0.07
CA SER A 137 -10.19 4.33 0.88
C SER A 137 -10.03 4.99 2.26
N PHE A 138 -10.16 6.32 2.35
CA PHE A 138 -10.14 7.06 3.62
C PHE A 138 -11.26 6.65 4.59
N ILE A 139 -12.28 5.93 4.13
CA ILE A 139 -13.39 5.44 4.98
C ILE A 139 -12.88 4.49 6.07
N PHE A 140 -11.76 3.80 5.84
CA PHE A 140 -11.14 2.92 6.85
C PHE A 140 -10.65 3.66 8.09
N TRP A 141 -10.45 4.98 8.03
CA TRP A 141 -10.10 5.84 9.16
C TRP A 141 -11.29 6.60 9.75
N SER A 142 -12.49 6.53 9.13
CA SER A 142 -13.65 7.35 9.52
C SER A 142 -14.17 7.07 10.93
N TRP A 143 -13.92 5.89 11.47
CA TRP A 143 -14.26 5.54 12.85
C TRP A 143 -13.40 6.27 13.90
N MET A 144 -12.18 6.66 13.55
CA MET A 144 -11.26 7.30 14.49
C MET A 144 -11.75 8.68 14.99
N PRO A 145 -12.18 9.61 14.10
CA PRO A 145 -12.77 10.86 14.58
C PRO A 145 -14.07 10.64 15.35
N LEU A 146 -14.89 9.62 15.02
CA LEU A 146 -16.10 9.28 15.78
C LEU A 146 -15.79 8.76 17.19
N VAL A 147 -14.70 8.00 17.37
CA VAL A 147 -14.24 7.60 18.70
C VAL A 147 -13.74 8.79 19.50
N GLY A 148 -13.14 9.79 18.87
CA GLY A 148 -12.67 11.01 19.55
C GLY A 148 -11.24 11.42 19.24
N PHE A 149 -10.56 10.75 18.30
CA PHE A 149 -9.24 11.19 17.84
C PHE A 149 -9.38 12.45 16.99
N HIS A 150 -8.63 13.49 17.36
CA HIS A 150 -8.65 14.74 16.61
C HIS A 150 -8.14 14.51 15.18
N PRO A 151 -8.80 15.03 14.12
CA PRO A 151 -8.42 14.80 12.72
C PRO A 151 -6.94 15.08 12.40
N ALA A 152 -6.37 16.09 13.02
CA ALA A 152 -4.95 16.41 12.83
C ALA A 152 -4.01 15.34 13.42
N MET A 153 -4.38 14.62 14.49
CA MET A 153 -3.61 13.49 15.00
C MET A 153 -3.64 12.33 14.00
N ILE A 154 -4.80 12.07 13.41
CA ILE A 154 -4.97 11.03 12.38
C ILE A 154 -4.06 11.34 11.17
N MET A 155 -4.11 12.57 10.65
CA MET A 155 -3.25 13.01 9.53
C MET A 155 -1.75 12.92 9.87
N LEU A 156 -1.39 13.20 11.13
CA LEU A 156 -0.02 13.06 11.60
C LEU A 156 0.42 11.59 11.62
N MET A 157 -0.40 10.68 12.16
CA MET A 157 -0.07 9.25 12.20
C MET A 157 0.00 8.64 10.81
N GLN A 158 -0.87 9.01 9.89
CA GLN A 158 -0.75 8.63 8.47
C GLN A 158 0.58 9.09 7.86
N SER A 159 1.05 10.29 8.21
CA SER A 159 2.34 10.79 7.75
C SER A 159 3.51 10.00 8.36
N VAL A 160 3.44 9.65 9.66
CA VAL A 160 4.42 8.77 10.32
C VAL A 160 4.46 7.39 9.64
N SER A 161 3.30 6.82 9.36
CA SER A 161 3.19 5.53 8.68
C SER A 161 3.84 5.56 7.28
N LEU A 162 3.59 6.60 6.48
CA LEU A 162 4.20 6.75 5.16
C LEU A 162 5.72 6.94 5.22
N ILE A 163 6.22 7.71 6.20
CA ILE A 163 7.67 7.88 6.41
C ILE A 163 8.32 6.55 6.78
N TYR A 164 7.69 5.78 7.68
CA TYR A 164 8.18 4.45 8.02
C TYR A 164 8.20 3.54 6.79
N GLN A 165 7.14 3.51 6.01
CA GLN A 165 7.02 2.64 4.85
C GLN A 165 8.02 2.95 3.73
N PHE A 166 8.61 4.14 3.71
CA PHE A 166 9.61 4.48 2.70
C PHE A 166 10.85 3.57 2.79
N TRP A 167 11.42 3.38 3.98
CA TRP A 167 12.67 2.64 4.14
C TRP A 167 12.55 1.12 3.94
N ILE A 168 11.34 0.57 4.05
CA ILE A 168 11.14 -0.87 3.84
C ILE A 168 11.15 -1.27 2.36
N HIS A 169 11.12 -0.29 1.42
CA HIS A 169 11.18 -0.55 -0.02
C HIS A 169 12.62 -0.68 -0.52
N THR A 170 13.35 -1.68 -0.07
CA THR A 170 14.74 -1.88 -0.49
C THR A 170 15.17 -3.34 -0.50
N GLU A 171 16.02 -3.69 -1.45
CA GLU A 171 16.80 -4.92 -1.43
C GLU A 171 18.18 -4.73 -0.78
N SER A 172 18.55 -3.52 -0.37
CA SER A 172 19.85 -3.22 0.23
C SER A 172 19.95 -3.71 1.67
N VAL A 173 18.82 -3.92 2.35
CA VAL A 173 18.72 -4.53 3.68
C VAL A 173 18.16 -5.95 3.53
N ASP A 174 18.92 -6.95 3.96
CA ASP A 174 18.50 -8.35 3.86
C ASP A 174 17.43 -8.67 4.91
N LYS A 175 17.80 -9.01 6.12
CA LYS A 175 16.89 -9.28 7.24
C LYS A 175 17.28 -8.49 8.47
N CYS A 176 16.29 -8.04 9.20
CA CYS A 176 16.47 -7.43 10.51
C CYS A 176 16.59 -8.50 11.61
N PRO A 177 17.03 -8.13 12.83
CA PRO A 177 17.01 -9.07 13.97
C PRO A 177 15.61 -9.66 14.19
N SER A 178 15.55 -10.95 14.59
CA SER A 178 14.30 -11.72 14.67
C SER A 178 13.23 -11.08 15.56
N TRP A 179 13.63 -10.45 16.68
CA TRP A 179 12.69 -9.76 17.57
C TRP A 179 12.04 -8.54 16.89
N PHE A 180 12.81 -7.83 16.04
CA PHE A 180 12.32 -6.68 15.28
C PHE A 180 11.37 -7.15 14.17
N GLU A 181 11.73 -8.18 13.40
CA GLU A 181 10.87 -8.78 12.37
C GLU A 181 9.62 -9.45 12.95
N PHE A 182 9.61 -9.82 14.23
CA PHE A 182 8.41 -10.36 14.85
C PHE A 182 7.33 -9.29 15.06
N ILE A 183 7.74 -8.04 15.36
CA ILE A 183 6.84 -6.93 15.71
C ILE A 183 6.61 -6.01 14.52
N PHE A 184 7.68 -5.65 13.80
CA PHE A 184 7.65 -4.60 12.79
C PHE A 184 7.68 -5.14 11.36
N ASN A 185 7.06 -4.40 10.45
CA ASN A 185 7.20 -4.62 9.03
C ASN A 185 8.62 -4.19 8.60
N THR A 186 9.32 -5.05 7.86
CA THR A 186 10.73 -4.86 7.47
C THR A 186 10.89 -4.99 5.96
N PRO A 187 12.05 -4.65 5.39
CA PRO A 187 12.31 -4.88 3.97
C PRO A 187 12.03 -6.33 3.53
N SER A 188 12.39 -7.35 4.33
CA SER A 188 12.13 -8.74 3.97
C SER A 188 10.63 -9.06 3.89
N HIS A 189 9.82 -8.50 4.78
CA HIS A 189 8.37 -8.68 4.75
C HIS A 189 7.72 -7.94 3.58
N HIS A 190 8.20 -6.75 3.29
CA HIS A 190 7.61 -5.91 2.25
C HIS A 190 8.06 -6.32 0.84
N ARG A 191 9.25 -6.94 0.69
CA ARG A 191 9.64 -7.65 -0.53
C ARG A 191 8.65 -8.77 -0.88
N VAL A 192 8.24 -9.57 0.11
CA VAL A 192 7.20 -10.59 -0.06
C VAL A 192 5.89 -9.95 -0.51
N HIS A 193 5.49 -8.84 0.11
CA HIS A 193 4.28 -8.10 -0.26
C HIS A 193 4.29 -7.66 -1.73
N HIS A 194 5.42 -7.19 -2.24
CA HIS A 194 5.61 -6.79 -3.64
C HIS A 194 5.89 -7.96 -4.59
N GLY A 195 5.99 -9.19 -4.07
CA GLY A 195 6.27 -10.38 -4.85
C GLY A 195 5.09 -10.77 -5.75
N SER A 196 5.37 -11.05 -7.03
CA SER A 196 4.39 -11.56 -8.00
C SER A 196 4.32 -13.09 -8.04
N ASP A 197 5.13 -13.78 -7.24
CA ASP A 197 5.08 -15.23 -7.04
C ASP A 197 3.77 -15.63 -6.37
N ILE A 198 3.13 -16.72 -6.83
CA ILE A 198 1.80 -17.15 -6.30
C ILE A 198 1.82 -17.36 -4.78
N LEU A 199 2.94 -17.80 -4.22
CA LEU A 199 3.14 -17.95 -2.77
C LEU A 199 3.01 -16.61 -2.05
N TYR A 200 3.49 -15.52 -2.63
CA TYR A 200 3.60 -14.19 -2.03
C TYR A 200 2.41 -13.27 -2.30
N LEU A 201 1.61 -13.55 -3.34
CA LEU A 201 0.44 -12.72 -3.66
C LEU A 201 -0.46 -12.54 -2.43
N ASP A 202 -0.98 -11.33 -2.22
CA ASP A 202 -1.90 -10.96 -1.15
C ASP A 202 -1.41 -11.38 0.26
N LYS A 203 -0.13 -11.11 0.56
CA LYS A 203 0.51 -11.34 1.86
C LYS A 203 1.13 -10.06 2.40
N ASN A 204 1.34 -9.99 3.72
CA ASN A 204 2.08 -8.95 4.43
C ASN A 204 1.55 -7.52 4.17
N HIS A 205 0.30 -7.25 4.56
CA HIS A 205 -0.39 -5.97 4.32
C HIS A 205 -0.07 -4.87 5.34
N ALA A 206 0.71 -5.17 6.39
CA ALA A 206 0.99 -4.22 7.47
C ALA A 206 1.72 -2.96 6.97
N GLY A 207 1.41 -1.82 7.59
CA GLY A 207 2.18 -0.58 7.45
C GLY A 207 3.45 -0.62 8.29
N ILE A 208 3.31 -0.51 9.60
CA ILE A 208 4.42 -0.49 10.56
C ILE A 208 4.50 -1.81 11.33
N LEU A 209 3.39 -2.31 11.86
CA LEU A 209 3.36 -3.47 12.76
C LEU A 209 2.92 -4.73 12.03
N ILE A 210 3.87 -5.63 11.73
CA ILE A 210 3.60 -6.93 11.08
C ILE A 210 2.74 -7.86 11.94
N ILE A 211 2.53 -7.52 13.20
CA ILE A 211 1.68 -8.27 14.11
C ILE A 211 0.25 -8.41 13.60
N TRP A 212 -0.27 -7.43 12.84
CA TRP A 212 -1.60 -7.53 12.22
C TRP A 212 -1.67 -8.69 11.22
N ASP A 213 -0.66 -8.85 10.37
CA ASP A 213 -0.60 -9.98 9.44
C ASP A 213 -0.54 -11.32 10.18
N ARG A 214 0.17 -11.38 11.32
CA ARG A 214 0.24 -12.58 12.15
C ARG A 214 -1.12 -12.89 12.79
N ILE A 215 -1.76 -11.89 13.38
CA ILE A 215 -3.09 -12.04 14.02
C ILE A 215 -4.15 -12.46 12.98
N PHE A 216 -4.18 -11.82 11.82
CA PHE A 216 -5.17 -12.05 10.78
C PHE A 216 -4.74 -13.05 9.70
N ARG A 217 -3.67 -13.82 9.93
CA ARG A 217 -3.19 -14.96 9.12
C ARG A 217 -2.87 -14.60 7.66
N SER A 218 -2.37 -13.39 7.43
CA SER A 218 -1.85 -12.94 6.14
C SER A 218 -0.33 -12.88 6.09
N PHE A 219 0.35 -13.22 7.18
CA PHE A 219 1.81 -13.26 7.24
C PHE A 219 2.40 -14.36 6.37
N GLN A 220 3.48 -14.03 5.66
CA GLN A 220 4.30 -14.96 4.90
C GLN A 220 5.77 -14.51 5.03
N PRO A 221 6.68 -15.38 5.54
CA PRO A 221 8.11 -15.07 5.54
C PRO A 221 8.68 -15.09 4.12
N GLU A 222 9.76 -14.36 3.91
CA GLU A 222 10.56 -14.45 2.68
C GLU A 222 11.36 -15.75 2.69
N VAL A 223 10.99 -16.69 1.82
CA VAL A 223 11.63 -18.01 1.67
C VAL A 223 12.56 -18.09 0.44
N HIS A 224 12.35 -17.22 -0.52
CA HIS A 224 13.21 -16.99 -1.69
C HIS A 224 13.07 -15.54 -2.15
N VAL A 225 14.04 -15.07 -2.92
CA VAL A 225 14.01 -13.71 -3.49
C VAL A 225 12.77 -13.56 -4.38
N PRO A 226 11.87 -12.61 -4.10
CA PRO A 226 10.65 -12.42 -4.87
C PRO A 226 10.93 -11.93 -6.30
N LYS A 227 10.03 -12.29 -7.23
CA LYS A 227 9.93 -11.61 -8.51
C LYS A 227 9.01 -10.41 -8.32
N TYR A 228 9.42 -9.23 -8.81
CA TYR A 228 8.63 -8.01 -8.70
C TYR A 228 7.83 -7.72 -9.97
N GLY A 229 6.88 -6.80 -9.84
CA GLY A 229 5.91 -6.48 -10.87
C GLY A 229 4.57 -7.20 -10.65
N LEU A 230 3.78 -7.27 -11.71
CA LEU A 230 2.48 -7.92 -11.69
C LEU A 230 2.57 -9.33 -12.28
N THR A 231 1.60 -10.19 -11.98
CA THR A 231 1.44 -11.49 -12.65
C THR A 231 1.32 -11.33 -14.19
N LYS A 232 0.83 -10.15 -14.63
CA LYS A 232 0.85 -9.71 -16.03
C LYS A 232 1.25 -8.24 -16.05
N ASN A 233 2.50 -7.97 -16.42
CA ASN A 233 3.08 -6.63 -16.43
C ASN A 233 2.41 -5.69 -17.44
N VAL A 234 2.41 -4.39 -17.14
CA VAL A 234 1.83 -3.35 -18.00
C VAL A 234 2.72 -3.04 -19.21
N ASN A 235 4.01 -3.39 -19.14
CA ASN A 235 5.01 -3.23 -20.19
C ASN A 235 5.11 -1.79 -20.74
N THR A 236 5.09 -0.81 -19.84
CA THR A 236 5.25 0.61 -20.20
C THR A 236 5.86 1.41 -19.06
N PHE A 237 6.59 2.47 -19.39
CA PHE A 237 7.09 3.47 -18.44
C PHE A 237 6.27 4.78 -18.46
N ASN A 238 5.17 4.81 -19.21
CA ASN A 238 4.30 5.99 -19.25
C ASN A 238 3.46 6.09 -17.96
N PRO A 239 3.66 7.12 -17.08
CA PRO A 239 3.00 7.21 -15.80
C PRO A 239 1.48 7.33 -15.91
N VAL A 240 0.96 8.00 -16.95
CA VAL A 240 -0.49 8.13 -17.17
C VAL A 240 -1.11 6.77 -17.49
N LYS A 241 -0.46 5.99 -18.41
CA LYS A 241 -0.93 4.64 -18.72
C LYS A 241 -0.90 3.75 -17.47
N ILE A 242 0.15 3.82 -16.68
CA ILE A 242 0.27 3.07 -15.42
C ILE A 242 -0.81 3.51 -14.42
N ALA A 243 -1.04 4.80 -14.22
CA ALA A 243 -2.03 5.30 -13.28
C ALA A 243 -3.48 4.83 -13.57
N PHE A 244 -3.80 4.60 -14.84
CA PHE A 244 -5.19 4.32 -15.24
C PHE A 244 -5.40 2.94 -15.89
N HIS A 245 -4.36 2.09 -16.01
CA HIS A 245 -4.47 0.82 -16.75
C HIS A 245 -5.57 -0.10 -16.21
N GLU A 246 -5.69 -0.23 -14.89
CA GLU A 246 -6.69 -1.14 -14.30
C GLU A 246 -8.11 -0.55 -14.35
N TRP A 247 -8.24 0.76 -14.27
CA TRP A 247 -9.52 1.44 -14.54
C TRP A 247 -10.01 1.19 -15.98
N ILE A 248 -9.08 1.21 -16.94
CA ILE A 248 -9.36 0.87 -18.33
C ILE A 248 -9.74 -0.61 -18.45
N ASN A 249 -9.07 -1.52 -17.72
CA ASN A 249 -9.41 -2.92 -17.68
C ASN A 249 -10.81 -3.17 -17.11
N ILE A 250 -11.17 -2.51 -15.99
CA ILE A 250 -12.53 -2.54 -15.45
C ILE A 250 -13.54 -2.10 -16.50
N ALA A 251 -13.31 -0.98 -17.18
CA ALA A 251 -14.21 -0.48 -18.21
C ALA A 251 -14.36 -1.45 -19.40
N LYS A 252 -13.28 -2.15 -19.77
CA LYS A 252 -13.32 -3.22 -20.80
C LYS A 252 -14.14 -4.42 -20.34
N ASP A 253 -13.96 -4.84 -19.09
CA ASP A 253 -14.66 -5.99 -18.53
C ASP A 253 -16.16 -5.73 -18.34
N PHE A 254 -16.54 -4.46 -18.11
CA PHE A 254 -17.96 -4.07 -18.08
C PHE A 254 -18.71 -4.37 -19.38
N LYS A 255 -18.00 -4.49 -20.53
CA LYS A 255 -18.59 -4.96 -21.80
C LYS A 255 -19.00 -6.44 -21.77
N LYS A 256 -18.48 -7.22 -20.80
CA LYS A 256 -18.79 -8.64 -20.60
C LYS A 256 -19.88 -8.87 -19.57
N VAL A 257 -20.39 -7.82 -18.92
CA VAL A 257 -21.44 -7.89 -17.90
C VAL A 257 -22.74 -8.40 -18.51
N ARG A 258 -23.32 -9.42 -17.91
CA ARG A 258 -24.59 -10.06 -18.33
C ARG A 258 -25.75 -9.69 -17.39
N ASN A 259 -25.45 -9.35 -16.13
CA ASN A 259 -26.43 -9.03 -15.09
C ASN A 259 -25.79 -8.17 -13.98
N MET A 260 -26.60 -7.67 -13.05
CA MET A 260 -26.13 -6.83 -11.94
C MET A 260 -25.13 -7.53 -11.02
N LYS A 261 -25.23 -8.86 -10.86
CA LYS A 261 -24.26 -9.63 -10.08
C LYS A 261 -22.87 -9.62 -10.73
N ASP A 262 -22.80 -9.75 -12.05
CA ASP A 262 -21.54 -9.65 -12.78
C ASP A 262 -20.94 -8.24 -12.64
N ALA A 263 -21.76 -7.19 -12.77
CA ALA A 263 -21.31 -5.79 -12.59
C ALA A 263 -20.72 -5.58 -11.20
N TRP A 264 -21.43 -6.06 -10.17
CA TRP A 264 -20.94 -6.01 -8.78
C TRP A 264 -19.61 -6.76 -8.61
N ASN A 265 -19.54 -7.97 -9.14
CA ASN A 265 -18.34 -8.81 -9.01
C ASN A 265 -17.12 -8.21 -9.73
N TYR A 266 -17.30 -7.60 -10.91
CA TYR A 266 -16.21 -6.92 -11.61
C TYR A 266 -15.63 -5.73 -10.84
N LEU A 267 -16.39 -5.13 -9.92
CA LEU A 267 -15.94 -4.02 -9.07
C LEU A 267 -15.43 -4.49 -7.70
N PHE A 268 -16.16 -5.39 -7.05
CA PHE A 268 -16.00 -5.65 -5.61
C PHE A 268 -15.52 -7.06 -5.26
N ASN A 269 -15.41 -7.96 -6.24
CA ASN A 269 -14.75 -9.25 -6.01
C ASN A 269 -13.22 -9.09 -6.09
N ALA A 270 -12.51 -10.16 -5.74
CA ALA A 270 -11.04 -10.19 -5.78
C ALA A 270 -10.51 -9.88 -7.19
N PRO A 271 -9.37 -9.17 -7.31
CA PRO A 271 -8.70 -8.96 -8.59
C PRO A 271 -8.51 -10.28 -9.34
N GLY A 272 -8.72 -10.25 -10.65
CA GLY A 272 -8.66 -11.44 -11.50
C GLY A 272 -9.96 -12.25 -11.56
N TRP A 273 -11.02 -11.89 -10.84
CA TRP A 273 -12.32 -12.52 -11.03
C TRP A 273 -12.88 -12.19 -12.43
N SER A 274 -13.44 -13.20 -13.09
CA SER A 274 -14.15 -13.04 -14.37
C SER A 274 -15.36 -13.99 -14.41
N ASN A 275 -16.45 -13.57 -15.09
CA ASN A 275 -17.66 -14.36 -15.24
C ASN A 275 -17.51 -15.50 -16.26
N ASP A 276 -16.49 -15.46 -17.09
CA ASP A 276 -16.19 -16.41 -18.17
C ASP A 276 -14.96 -17.29 -17.89
N GLY A 277 -14.27 -17.11 -16.74
CA GLY A 277 -13.05 -17.82 -16.38
C GLY A 277 -11.82 -17.39 -17.19
N SER A 278 -11.88 -16.28 -17.92
CA SER A 278 -10.75 -15.76 -18.73
C SER A 278 -9.58 -15.22 -17.89
N SER A 279 -9.83 -14.96 -16.61
CA SER A 279 -8.80 -14.57 -15.62
C SER A 279 -9.06 -15.29 -14.30
N LYS A 280 -8.05 -15.30 -13.42
CA LYS A 280 -8.08 -16.06 -12.16
C LYS A 280 -7.71 -15.17 -10.98
N THR A 281 -8.41 -15.34 -9.88
CA THR A 281 -8.05 -14.75 -8.58
C THR A 281 -6.85 -15.47 -7.99
N THR A 282 -6.15 -14.80 -7.07
CA THR A 282 -5.04 -15.41 -6.31
C THR A 282 -5.45 -16.75 -5.65
N GLN A 283 -6.67 -16.82 -5.11
CA GLN A 283 -7.14 -18.05 -4.50
C GLN A 283 -7.28 -19.20 -5.51
N GLN A 284 -7.78 -18.92 -6.72
CA GLN A 284 -7.88 -19.90 -7.79
C GLN A 284 -6.49 -20.35 -8.26
N MET A 285 -5.55 -19.41 -8.43
CA MET A 285 -4.16 -19.74 -8.79
C MET A 285 -3.48 -20.62 -7.75
N ARG A 286 -3.65 -20.32 -6.45
CA ARG A 286 -3.12 -21.15 -5.35
C ARG A 286 -3.69 -22.55 -5.34
N LYS A 287 -5.00 -22.69 -5.57
CA LYS A 287 -5.66 -23.99 -5.63
C LYS A 287 -5.10 -24.86 -6.75
N GLU A 288 -4.83 -24.29 -7.91
CA GLU A 288 -4.29 -25.02 -9.07
C GLU A 288 -2.89 -25.58 -8.85
N ILE A 289 -2.06 -24.93 -8.03
CA ILE A 289 -0.70 -25.40 -7.70
C ILE A 289 -0.64 -26.14 -6.36
N GLY A 290 -1.80 -26.49 -5.77
CA GLY A 290 -1.88 -27.23 -4.52
C GLY A 290 -1.48 -26.45 -3.26
N LEU A 291 -1.39 -25.11 -3.33
CA LEU A 291 -1.18 -24.23 -2.17
C LEU A 291 -2.52 -23.85 -1.53
N ASP A 292 -3.28 -24.84 -1.08
CA ASP A 292 -4.52 -24.60 -0.33
C ASP A 292 -4.22 -24.11 1.11
N LYS A 293 -5.26 -23.56 1.79
CA LYS A 293 -5.22 -22.97 3.13
C LYS A 293 -4.53 -23.85 4.20
N ASN A 294 -4.37 -25.15 3.96
CA ASN A 294 -3.78 -26.10 4.90
C ASN A 294 -2.25 -26.28 4.77
N ASN A 295 -1.64 -25.75 3.71
CA ASN A 295 -0.19 -25.82 3.48
C ASN A 295 0.52 -24.47 3.76
N GLN A 296 0.08 -23.73 4.77
CA GLN A 296 0.89 -22.64 5.31
C GLN A 296 2.10 -23.28 5.99
N ILE A 297 3.29 -23.03 5.47
CA ILE A 297 4.54 -23.39 6.10
C ILE A 297 4.57 -22.69 7.47
N ASN A 298 4.47 -23.51 8.55
CA ASN A 298 4.56 -23.08 9.94
C ASN A 298 5.93 -22.44 10.23
#